data_dc4bcb815dd9baf119a536db30b72b5a
#
_entry.id   dc4bcb815dd9baf119a536db30b72b5a
#
_cell.length_a   1.000
_cell.length_b   1.000
_cell.length_c   1.000
_cell.angle_alpha   90.00
_cell.angle_beta   90.00
_cell.angle_gamma   90.00
#
_symmetry.space_group_name_H-M   'P 1'
#
loop_
_entity.id
_entity.type
_entity.pdbx_description
1 polymer ?
#
loop_
_entity_poly.entity_id
_entity_poly.type
_entity_poly.pdbx_seq_one_letter_code
_entity_poly.pdbx_strand_id
1 'polypeptide(L)'
;MKQLNNSSTPKGRKVFTRRILFFLFLILAVIASILALYLKRTVDQERKQDKMEEEITTEKEKDGVGNLHKKYKDMIGWLEIKGTSFSYPVMQTGIEGHHKDDWQYYLHRDVHGEYSFYGTPFLDVRCTTDSDNLIIYGHNING
;
A
#
# COMPACT_ATOMS: atom_id res chain seq x y z
N MET A 1 36.70 -1.69 -69.48
CA MET A 1 35.43 -1.78 -68.70
C MET A 1 35.68 -2.69 -67.52
N LYS A 2 35.81 -2.10 -66.29
CA LYS A 2 35.97 -2.87 -65.05
C LYS A 2 34.61 -2.98 -64.38
N GLN A 3 34.05 -4.18 -64.31
CA GLN A 3 32.85 -4.48 -63.55
C GLN A 3 33.18 -4.47 -62.04
N LEU A 4 32.59 -3.55 -61.29
CA LEU A 4 32.62 -3.52 -59.84
C LEU A 4 31.60 -4.52 -59.31
N ASN A 5 32.07 -5.66 -58.87
CA ASN A 5 31.23 -6.68 -58.22
C ASN A 5 31.01 -6.28 -56.75
N ASN A 6 29.88 -5.69 -56.47
CA ASN A 6 29.49 -5.27 -55.13
C ASN A 6 28.70 -6.40 -54.45
N SER A 7 29.40 -7.44 -54.01
CA SER A 7 28.83 -8.52 -53.20
C SER A 7 28.82 -8.13 -51.71
N SER A 8 27.84 -7.33 -51.29
CA SER A 8 27.55 -7.11 -49.87
C SER A 8 27.04 -8.41 -49.23
N THR A 9 27.90 -9.02 -48.44
CA THR A 9 27.70 -10.36 -47.88
C THR A 9 26.54 -10.38 -46.86
N PRO A 10 25.61 -11.36 -46.94
CA PRO A 10 24.43 -11.49 -46.07
C PRO A 10 24.76 -11.86 -44.59
N LYS A 11 26.03 -12.18 -44.28
CA LYS A 11 26.48 -12.60 -42.95
C LYS A 11 26.43 -11.48 -41.90
N GLY A 12 26.75 -10.24 -42.23
CA GLY A 12 26.75 -9.12 -41.28
C GLY A 12 25.34 -8.73 -40.79
N ARG A 13 24.35 -8.84 -41.68
CA ARG A 13 22.98 -8.50 -41.36
C ARG A 13 22.35 -9.48 -40.35
N LYS A 14 22.64 -10.76 -40.44
CA LYS A 14 22.17 -11.81 -39.52
C LYS A 14 22.77 -11.66 -38.12
N VAL A 15 24.03 -11.28 -37.99
CA VAL A 15 24.68 -11.06 -36.71
C VAL A 15 24.15 -9.81 -36.01
N PHE A 16 23.89 -8.75 -36.75
CA PHE A 16 23.32 -7.52 -36.26
C PHE A 16 21.90 -7.75 -35.70
N THR A 17 21.05 -8.46 -36.46
CA THR A 17 19.69 -8.82 -36.03
C THR A 17 19.70 -9.67 -34.75
N ARG A 18 20.60 -10.65 -34.65
CA ARG A 18 20.72 -11.48 -33.43
C ARG A 18 21.12 -10.67 -32.21
N ARG A 19 22.00 -9.68 -32.34
CA ARG A 19 22.39 -8.78 -31.24
C ARG A 19 21.20 -7.92 -30.80
N ILE A 20 20.43 -7.35 -31.73
CA ILE A 20 19.23 -6.57 -31.41
C ILE A 20 18.21 -7.44 -30.66
N LEU A 21 17.92 -8.64 -31.16
CA LEU A 21 16.99 -9.57 -30.50
C LEU A 21 17.45 -9.95 -29.09
N PHE A 22 18.76 -10.13 -28.88
CA PHE A 22 19.33 -10.40 -27.57
C PHE A 22 19.10 -9.21 -26.59
N PHE A 23 19.37 -7.97 -27.04
CA PHE A 23 19.11 -6.80 -26.20
C PHE A 23 17.62 -6.59 -25.93
N LEU A 24 16.75 -6.82 -26.91
CA LEU A 24 15.29 -6.78 -26.70
C LEU A 24 14.85 -7.82 -25.66
N PHE A 25 15.39 -9.03 -25.73
CA PHE A 25 15.09 -10.07 -24.75
C PHE A 25 15.58 -9.68 -23.34
N LEU A 26 16.77 -9.06 -23.20
CA LEU A 26 17.26 -8.57 -21.92
C LEU A 26 16.35 -7.47 -21.35
N ILE A 27 15.91 -6.53 -22.18
CA ILE A 27 14.99 -5.47 -21.76
C ILE A 27 13.66 -6.07 -21.28
N LEU A 28 13.11 -7.01 -22.02
CA LEU A 28 11.88 -7.71 -21.62
C LEU A 28 12.05 -8.48 -20.32
N ALA A 29 13.18 -9.14 -20.10
CA ALA A 29 13.49 -9.85 -18.86
C ALA A 29 13.57 -8.89 -17.66
N VAL A 30 14.19 -7.71 -17.83
CA VAL A 30 14.23 -6.67 -16.80
C VAL A 30 12.83 -6.15 -16.47
N ILE A 31 12.03 -5.84 -17.49
CA ILE A 31 10.64 -5.38 -17.31
C ILE A 31 9.82 -6.44 -16.57
N ALA A 32 9.91 -7.71 -16.98
CA ALA A 32 9.21 -8.81 -16.33
C ALA A 32 9.64 -8.96 -14.85
N SER A 33 10.92 -8.80 -14.56
CA SER A 33 11.44 -8.84 -13.18
C SER A 33 10.90 -7.71 -12.31
N ILE A 34 10.87 -6.48 -12.85
CA ILE A 34 10.30 -5.31 -12.15
C ILE A 34 8.81 -5.53 -11.88
N LEU A 35 8.07 -6.01 -12.88
CA LEU A 35 6.64 -6.30 -12.74
C LEU A 35 6.39 -7.38 -11.68
N ALA A 36 7.17 -8.46 -11.68
CA ALA A 36 7.07 -9.53 -10.70
C ALA A 36 7.33 -9.02 -9.27
N LEU A 37 8.34 -8.15 -9.09
CA LEU A 37 8.62 -7.52 -7.80
C LEU A 37 7.48 -6.59 -7.36
N TYR A 38 6.90 -5.84 -8.29
CA TYR A 38 5.76 -4.98 -8.00
C TYR A 38 4.54 -5.80 -7.55
N LEU A 39 4.17 -6.83 -8.31
CA LEU A 39 3.05 -7.72 -7.96
C LEU A 39 3.27 -8.41 -6.62
N LYS A 40 4.50 -8.88 -6.36
CA LYS A 40 4.83 -9.47 -5.05
C LYS A 40 4.59 -8.48 -3.92
N ARG A 41 5.06 -7.23 -4.05
CA ARG A 41 4.86 -6.20 -3.03
C ARG A 41 3.38 -5.92 -2.76
N THR A 42 2.57 -5.85 -3.82
CA THR A 42 1.12 -5.63 -3.69
C THR A 42 0.47 -6.77 -2.89
N VAL A 43 0.73 -8.02 -3.26
CA VAL A 43 0.21 -9.20 -2.55
C VAL A 43 0.70 -9.26 -1.10
N ASP A 44 1.96 -8.91 -0.85
CA ASP A 44 2.50 -8.89 0.52
C ASP A 44 1.82 -7.81 1.39
N GLN A 45 1.49 -6.65 0.81
CA GLN A 45 0.74 -5.59 1.49
C GLN A 45 -0.70 -6.01 1.80
N GLU A 46 -1.41 -6.63 0.85
CA GLU A 46 -2.75 -7.18 1.07
C GLU A 46 -2.75 -8.19 2.22
N ARG A 47 -1.86 -9.16 2.17
CA ARG A 47 -1.75 -10.17 3.25
C ARG A 47 -1.42 -9.58 4.61
N LYS A 48 -0.62 -8.51 4.65
CA LYS A 48 -0.30 -7.81 5.89
C LYS A 48 -1.55 -7.11 6.44
N GLN A 49 -2.32 -6.47 5.56
CA GLN A 49 -3.57 -5.82 5.92
C GLN A 49 -4.59 -6.82 6.47
N ASP A 50 -4.84 -7.94 5.74
CA ASP A 50 -5.78 -8.99 6.17
C ASP A 50 -5.43 -9.54 7.55
N LYS A 51 -4.15 -9.82 7.80
CA LYS A 51 -3.69 -10.31 9.11
C LYS A 51 -3.90 -9.30 10.23
N MET A 52 -3.62 -8.04 9.97
CA MET A 52 -3.82 -6.97 10.94
C MET A 52 -5.31 -6.81 11.26
N GLU A 53 -6.19 -6.86 10.25
CA GLU A 53 -7.63 -6.78 10.43
C GLU A 53 -8.18 -7.98 11.23
N GLU A 54 -7.72 -9.18 10.95
CA GLU A 54 -8.07 -10.39 11.70
C GLU A 54 -7.60 -10.29 13.16
N GLU A 55 -6.36 -9.86 13.39
CA GLU A 55 -5.78 -9.66 14.72
C GLU A 55 -6.62 -8.68 15.55
N ILE A 56 -6.84 -7.46 15.02
CA ILE A 56 -7.51 -6.41 15.79
C ILE A 56 -9.01 -6.69 15.98
N THR A 57 -9.65 -7.38 15.02
CA THR A 57 -11.04 -7.81 15.16
C THR A 57 -11.17 -8.88 16.24
N THR A 58 -10.27 -9.85 16.27
CA THR A 58 -10.22 -10.89 17.30
C THR A 58 -9.99 -10.29 18.69
N GLU A 59 -9.09 -9.33 18.79
CA GLU A 59 -8.83 -8.59 20.05
C GLU A 59 -10.06 -7.78 20.49
N LYS A 60 -10.76 -7.12 19.54
CA LYS A 60 -12.00 -6.40 19.83
C LYS A 60 -13.07 -7.32 20.42
N GLU A 61 -13.26 -8.50 19.81
CA GLU A 61 -14.25 -9.48 20.27
C GLU A 61 -13.91 -10.00 21.68
N LYS A 62 -12.63 -10.24 21.95
CA LYS A 62 -12.15 -10.79 23.22
C LYS A 62 -12.15 -9.75 24.33
N ASP A 63 -11.58 -8.59 24.09
CA ASP A 63 -11.23 -7.63 25.13
C ASP A 63 -12.11 -6.36 25.13
N GLY A 64 -12.86 -6.14 24.05
CA GLY A 64 -13.70 -4.97 23.84
C GLY A 64 -12.90 -3.71 23.45
N VAL A 65 -13.60 -2.75 22.84
CA VAL A 65 -12.98 -1.51 22.32
C VAL A 65 -12.24 -0.72 23.40
N GLY A 66 -12.77 -0.68 24.62
CA GLY A 66 -12.15 0.08 25.73
C GLY A 66 -10.79 -0.47 26.18
N ASN A 67 -10.54 -1.76 26.02
CA ASN A 67 -9.23 -2.35 26.31
C ASN A 67 -8.25 -2.17 25.15
N LEU A 68 -8.74 -2.17 23.91
CA LEU A 68 -7.93 -1.85 22.74
C LEU A 68 -7.33 -0.44 22.82
N HIS A 69 -8.10 0.54 23.33
CA HIS A 69 -7.57 1.89 23.57
C HIS A 69 -6.36 1.91 24.53
N LYS A 70 -6.31 1.01 25.50
CA LYS A 70 -5.14 0.91 26.40
C LYS A 70 -3.90 0.36 25.70
N LYS A 71 -4.09 -0.54 24.73
CA LYS A 71 -3.01 -1.12 23.91
C LYS A 71 -2.55 -0.18 22.82
N TYR A 72 -3.50 0.44 22.12
CA TYR A 72 -3.27 1.36 20.99
C TYR A 72 -3.63 2.77 21.42
N LYS A 73 -2.65 3.53 21.91
CA LYS A 73 -2.88 4.83 22.57
C LYS A 73 -3.55 5.88 21.69
N ASP A 74 -3.29 5.84 20.39
CA ASP A 74 -3.90 6.77 19.43
C ASP A 74 -5.27 6.29 18.93
N MET A 75 -5.75 5.14 19.38
CA MET A 75 -7.06 4.63 19.04
C MET A 75 -8.12 5.33 19.88
N ILE A 76 -9.05 6.02 19.24
CA ILE A 76 -10.12 6.79 19.90
C ILE A 76 -11.48 6.08 19.86
N GLY A 77 -11.66 5.11 19.00
CA GLY A 77 -12.94 4.42 18.85
C GLY A 77 -12.93 3.36 17.75
N TRP A 78 -14.13 2.95 17.41
CA TRP A 78 -14.40 1.94 16.38
C TRP A 78 -15.54 2.39 15.48
N LEU A 79 -15.35 2.29 14.16
CA LEU A 79 -16.37 2.66 13.17
C LEU A 79 -16.87 1.42 12.44
N GLU A 80 -18.18 1.23 12.48
CA GLU A 80 -18.88 0.18 11.72
C GLU A 80 -19.94 0.80 10.83
N ILE A 81 -20.03 0.33 9.59
CA ILE A 81 -21.12 0.70 8.69
C ILE A 81 -22.04 -0.50 8.56
N LYS A 82 -23.21 -0.40 9.16
CA LYS A 82 -24.22 -1.48 9.17
C LYS A 82 -24.60 -1.89 7.74
N GLY A 83 -24.63 -3.18 7.50
CA GLY A 83 -24.95 -3.75 6.18
C GLY A 83 -23.76 -3.83 5.22
N THR A 84 -22.55 -3.52 5.69
CA THR A 84 -21.31 -3.68 4.94
C THR A 84 -20.29 -4.48 5.77
N SER A 85 -19.17 -4.87 5.15
CA SER A 85 -18.01 -5.44 5.86
C SER A 85 -17.12 -4.40 6.52
N PHE A 86 -17.48 -3.10 6.45
CA PHE A 86 -16.66 -2.04 7.01
C PHE A 86 -16.75 -2.02 8.54
N SER A 87 -15.66 -2.38 9.21
CA SER A 87 -15.53 -2.44 10.66
C SER A 87 -14.07 -2.23 11.03
N TYR A 88 -13.72 -0.98 11.42
CA TYR A 88 -12.33 -0.56 11.59
C TYR A 88 -12.12 0.29 12.84
N PRO A 89 -10.93 0.21 13.47
CA PRO A 89 -10.52 1.16 14.49
C PRO A 89 -10.40 2.56 13.90
N VAL A 90 -10.67 3.56 14.70
CA VAL A 90 -10.45 4.98 14.36
C VAL A 90 -9.31 5.49 15.23
N MET A 91 -8.28 6.00 14.58
CA MET A 91 -7.09 6.56 15.22
C MET A 91 -7.18 8.09 15.26
N GLN A 92 -6.38 8.73 16.11
CA GLN A 92 -6.20 10.17 16.07
C GLN A 92 -4.77 10.51 16.49
N THR A 93 -4.10 11.36 15.72
CA THR A 93 -2.79 11.93 16.08
C THR A 93 -2.96 13.13 17.01
N GLY A 94 -1.88 13.53 17.67
CA GLY A 94 -1.88 14.69 18.56
C GLY A 94 -2.39 14.41 19.97
N ILE A 95 -2.92 13.24 20.26
CA ILE A 95 -3.30 12.83 21.62
C ILE A 95 -2.03 12.64 22.43
N GLU A 96 -1.99 13.23 23.62
CA GLU A 96 -0.82 13.17 24.51
C GLU A 96 0.52 13.57 23.84
N GLY A 97 0.44 14.33 22.73
CA GLY A 97 1.62 14.78 21.99
C GLY A 97 2.18 13.77 20.97
N HIS A 98 1.53 12.62 20.79
CA HIS A 98 1.91 11.63 19.79
C HIS A 98 1.65 12.17 18.38
N HIS A 99 2.67 12.14 17.51
CA HIS A 99 2.58 12.54 16.10
C HIS A 99 1.86 13.87 15.84
N LYS A 100 1.93 14.84 16.79
CA LYS A 100 1.19 16.11 16.75
C LYS A 100 1.48 16.97 15.51
N ASP A 101 2.64 16.81 14.92
CA ASP A 101 3.09 17.57 13.74
C ASP A 101 2.75 16.84 12.43
N ASP A 102 2.16 15.64 12.49
CA ASP A 102 1.75 14.83 11.33
C ASP A 102 0.29 14.39 11.48
N TRP A 103 -0.62 15.28 11.12
CA TRP A 103 -2.07 15.02 11.19
C TRP A 103 -2.55 13.93 10.21
N GLN A 104 -1.74 13.60 9.19
CA GLN A 104 -2.01 12.55 8.22
C GLN A 104 -1.24 11.25 8.50
N TYR A 105 -0.66 11.12 9.69
CA TYR A 105 0.18 9.98 10.05
C TYR A 105 -0.47 8.64 9.69
N TYR A 106 -1.75 8.45 10.03
CA TYR A 106 -2.50 7.21 9.77
C TYR A 106 -2.99 7.05 8.32
N LEU A 107 -2.79 8.04 7.45
CA LEU A 107 -3.11 7.90 6.04
C LEU A 107 -2.31 6.76 5.39
N HIS A 108 -1.08 6.54 5.84
CA HIS A 108 -0.20 5.48 5.35
C HIS A 108 0.40 4.62 6.47
N ARG A 109 -0.34 4.48 7.56
CA ARG A 109 0.07 3.68 8.71
C ARG A 109 -1.06 2.79 9.19
N ASP A 110 -0.68 1.58 9.65
CA ASP A 110 -1.59 0.68 10.35
C ASP A 110 -1.70 1.07 11.84
N VAL A 111 -2.50 0.32 12.59
CA VAL A 111 -2.72 0.55 14.03
C VAL A 111 -1.46 0.40 14.88
N HIS A 112 -0.45 -0.30 14.38
CA HIS A 112 0.86 -0.45 15.03
C HIS A 112 1.83 0.68 14.68
N GLY A 113 1.42 1.60 13.79
CA GLY A 113 2.27 2.68 13.28
C GLY A 113 3.24 2.24 12.18
N GLU A 114 3.09 1.02 11.66
CA GLU A 114 3.89 0.53 10.54
C GLU A 114 3.31 0.98 9.20
N TYR A 115 4.16 1.05 8.18
CA TYR A 115 3.70 1.46 6.85
C TYR A 115 2.64 0.50 6.31
N SER A 116 1.51 1.08 5.90
CA SER A 116 0.40 0.42 5.20
C SER A 116 0.00 1.25 3.99
N PHE A 117 -0.14 0.61 2.84
CA PHE A 117 -0.71 1.24 1.65
C PHE A 117 -2.17 1.65 1.88
N TYR A 118 -2.88 0.89 2.71
CA TYR A 118 -4.30 1.07 3.01
C TYR A 118 -4.54 2.12 4.09
N GLY A 119 -3.55 2.37 4.95
CA GLY A 119 -3.72 3.24 6.11
C GLY A 119 -4.73 2.70 7.13
N THR A 120 -5.10 3.54 8.07
CA THR A 120 -6.16 3.27 9.06
C THR A 120 -7.08 4.49 9.13
N PRO A 121 -8.40 4.32 9.25
CA PRO A 121 -9.31 5.45 9.45
C PRO A 121 -8.88 6.32 10.63
N PHE A 122 -8.88 7.65 10.46
CA PHE A 122 -8.46 8.56 11.51
C PHE A 122 -9.31 9.82 11.60
N LEU A 123 -9.48 10.32 12.82
CA LEU A 123 -10.23 11.52 13.12
C LEU A 123 -9.37 12.76 12.85
N ASP A 124 -10.00 13.80 12.29
CA ASP A 124 -9.37 15.13 12.15
C ASP A 124 -8.86 15.64 13.51
N VAL A 125 -7.62 16.15 13.52
CA VAL A 125 -6.99 16.67 14.75
C VAL A 125 -7.72 17.85 15.38
N ARG A 126 -8.60 18.53 14.62
CA ARG A 126 -9.43 19.64 15.11
C ARG A 126 -10.71 19.15 15.79
N CYS A 127 -11.04 17.87 15.66
CA CYS A 127 -12.17 17.25 16.34
C CYS A 127 -11.70 16.62 17.66
N THR A 128 -12.61 16.55 18.61
CA THR A 128 -12.51 15.73 19.82
C THR A 128 -13.68 14.76 19.82
N THR A 129 -13.65 13.74 20.67
CA THR A 129 -14.76 12.80 20.83
C THR A 129 -16.06 13.47 21.27
N ASP A 130 -15.99 14.67 21.85
CA ASP A 130 -17.13 15.48 22.32
C ASP A 130 -17.60 16.51 21.28
N SER A 131 -17.01 16.54 20.09
CA SER A 131 -17.41 17.46 19.02
C SER A 131 -18.77 17.07 18.44
N ASP A 132 -19.63 18.05 18.12
CA ASP A 132 -20.94 17.84 17.50
C ASP A 132 -20.83 17.15 16.11
N ASN A 133 -19.70 17.36 15.42
CA ASN A 133 -19.40 16.76 14.14
C ASN A 133 -18.02 16.10 14.17
N LEU A 134 -17.94 14.85 13.75
CA LEU A 134 -16.70 14.08 13.64
C LEU A 134 -16.31 13.94 12.17
N ILE A 135 -15.12 14.38 11.79
CA ILE A 135 -14.59 14.24 10.45
C ILE A 135 -13.58 13.10 10.47
N ILE A 136 -13.93 11.98 9.83
CA ILE A 136 -13.05 10.80 9.74
C ILE A 136 -12.53 10.69 8.32
N TYR A 137 -11.23 10.57 8.18
CA TYR A 137 -10.53 10.32 6.93
C TYR A 137 -10.20 8.84 6.76
N GLY A 138 -10.12 8.40 5.53
CA GLY A 138 -9.68 7.06 5.16
C GLY A 138 -9.44 6.97 3.67
N HIS A 139 -8.69 5.97 3.23
CA HIS A 139 -8.52 5.71 1.81
C HIS A 139 -9.80 5.13 1.20
N ASN A 140 -10.15 5.63 0.01
CA ASN A 140 -11.09 4.95 -0.87
C ASN A 140 -10.32 4.01 -1.79
N ILE A 141 -10.13 2.79 -1.35
CA ILE A 141 -9.46 1.76 -2.14
C ILE A 141 -10.54 0.93 -2.81
N ASN A 142 -10.81 1.23 -4.06
CA ASN A 142 -11.66 0.40 -4.87
C ASN A 142 -10.93 -0.91 -5.16
N GLY A 143 -11.44 -1.99 -4.60
CA GLY A 143 -11.11 -3.33 -5.01
C GLY A 143 -11.73 -3.67 -6.37
#